data_34eb10a278642737d81eeda83775a85c
#
_entry.id   34eb10a278642737d81eeda83775a85c
#
_cell.length_a   1.000
_cell.length_b   1.000
_cell.length_c   1.000
_cell.angle_alpha   90.00
_cell.angle_beta   90.00
_cell.angle_gamma   90.00
#
_symmetry.space_group_name_H-M   'P 1'
#
loop_
_entity.id
_entity.type
_entity.pdbx_description
1 polymer ?
#
loop_
_entity_poly.entity_id
_entity_poly.type
_entity_poly.pdbx_seq_one_letter_code
_entity_poly.pdbx_strand_id
1 'polypeptide(L)'
;MTDRERLLDELRPAAFAIAYRMLGSVSEAEDVVQEALLRVHQALDAGEQIASPRAFAATVTTRLAINELRSARAAACASSRSTAARERSFSTNSSG
;
A
#
# COMPACT_ATOMS: atom_id res chain seq x y z
N MET A 1 -6.16 -9.46 21.91
CA MET A 1 -6.33 -8.77 20.64
C MET A 1 -7.26 -7.60 20.78
N THR A 2 -6.84 -6.43 20.35
CA THR A 2 -7.67 -5.25 20.43
C THR A 2 -8.66 -5.22 19.25
N ASP A 3 -9.69 -4.37 19.37
CA ASP A 3 -10.65 -4.21 18.30
C ASP A 3 -9.97 -3.71 17.02
N ARG A 4 -8.97 -2.85 17.19
CA ARG A 4 -8.23 -2.32 16.04
C ARG A 4 -7.46 -3.43 15.32
N GLU A 5 -6.80 -4.29 16.07
CA GLU A 5 -6.06 -5.41 15.46
C GLU A 5 -6.98 -6.36 14.74
N ARG A 6 -8.14 -6.62 15.31
CA ARG A 6 -9.13 -7.46 14.67
C ARG A 6 -9.63 -6.82 13.38
N LEU A 7 -9.88 -5.52 13.41
CA LEU A 7 -10.32 -4.79 12.23
C LEU A 7 -9.27 -4.87 11.12
N LEU A 8 -8.02 -4.65 11.46
CA LEU A 8 -6.94 -4.72 10.47
C LEU A 8 -6.82 -6.12 9.89
N ASP A 9 -6.98 -7.13 10.72
CA ASP A 9 -6.95 -8.51 10.26
C ASP A 9 -8.08 -8.79 9.27
N GLU A 10 -9.25 -8.25 9.53
CA GLU A 10 -10.39 -8.41 8.64
C GLU A 10 -10.19 -7.69 7.31
N LEU A 11 -9.49 -6.57 7.34
CA LEU A 11 -9.23 -5.80 6.13
C LEU A 11 -8.16 -6.42 5.25
N ARG A 12 -7.29 -7.22 5.83
CA ARG A 12 -6.15 -7.79 5.10
C ARG A 12 -6.55 -8.57 3.84
N PRO A 13 -7.51 -9.51 3.91
CA PRO A 13 -7.86 -10.26 2.70
C PRO A 13 -8.42 -9.37 1.59
N ALA A 14 -9.23 -8.39 1.96
CA ALA A 14 -9.81 -7.48 0.98
C ALA A 14 -8.73 -6.64 0.31
N ALA A 15 -7.82 -6.10 1.11
CA ALA A 15 -6.72 -5.31 0.58
C ALA A 15 -5.81 -6.17 -0.32
N PHE A 16 -5.54 -7.40 0.12
CA PHE A 16 -4.70 -8.30 -0.67
C PHE A 16 -5.35 -8.61 -2.01
N ALA A 17 -6.65 -8.87 -2.02
CA ALA A 17 -7.34 -9.17 -3.26
C ALA A 17 -7.22 -8.01 -4.26
N ILE A 18 -7.38 -6.78 -3.77
CA ILE A 18 -7.25 -5.60 -4.62
C ILE A 18 -5.82 -5.47 -5.15
N ALA A 19 -4.85 -5.57 -4.26
CA ALA A 19 -3.45 -5.42 -4.65
C ALA A 19 -3.01 -6.50 -5.61
N TYR A 20 -3.41 -7.73 -5.35
CA TYR A 20 -3.01 -8.85 -6.20
C TYR A 20 -3.62 -8.73 -7.59
N ARG A 21 -4.87 -8.30 -7.67
CA ARG A 21 -5.53 -8.14 -8.97
C ARG A 21 -4.84 -7.08 -9.81
N MET A 22 -4.28 -6.06 -9.17
CA MET A 22 -3.61 -4.99 -9.89
C MET A 22 -2.16 -5.32 -10.21
N LEU A 23 -1.47 -5.95 -9.30
CA LEU A 23 -0.03 -6.18 -9.43
C LEU A 23 0.33 -7.54 -10.00
N GLY A 24 -0.50 -8.53 -9.78
CA GLY A 24 -0.26 -9.89 -10.29
C GLY A 24 0.88 -10.61 -9.61
N SER A 25 1.35 -10.13 -8.48
CA SER A 25 2.46 -10.72 -7.74
C SER A 25 2.12 -10.78 -6.27
N VAL A 26 2.27 -11.95 -5.66
CA VAL A 26 2.00 -12.13 -4.24
C VAL A 26 2.92 -11.26 -3.40
N SER A 27 4.20 -11.26 -3.73
CA SER A 27 5.20 -10.51 -2.98
C SER A 27 4.90 -9.02 -2.99
N GLU A 28 4.64 -8.46 -4.15
CA GLU A 28 4.32 -7.04 -4.26
C GLU A 28 2.98 -6.71 -3.61
N ALA A 29 2.01 -7.61 -3.75
CA ALA A 29 0.71 -7.41 -3.13
C ALA A 29 0.84 -7.37 -1.61
N GLU A 30 1.66 -8.24 -1.04
CA GLU A 30 1.87 -8.25 0.40
C GLU A 30 2.51 -6.96 0.88
N ASP A 31 3.47 -6.44 0.15
CA ASP A 31 4.11 -5.17 0.50
C ASP A 31 3.10 -4.04 0.50
N VAL A 32 2.26 -3.99 -0.52
CA VAL A 32 1.22 -2.96 -0.61
C VAL A 32 0.21 -3.11 0.53
N VAL A 33 -0.18 -4.34 0.84
CA VAL A 33 -1.13 -4.59 1.92
C VAL A 33 -0.57 -4.12 3.26
N GLN A 34 0.68 -4.43 3.53
CA GLN A 34 1.30 -4.01 4.79
C GLN A 34 1.32 -2.49 4.91
N GLU A 35 1.69 -1.82 3.84
CA GLU A 35 1.70 -0.36 3.83
C GLU A 35 0.30 0.21 4.00
N ALA A 36 -0.67 -0.38 3.31
CA ALA A 36 -2.05 0.09 3.40
C ALA A 36 -2.60 -0.05 4.81
N LEU A 37 -2.37 -1.19 5.44
CA LEU A 37 -2.83 -1.42 6.81
C LEU A 37 -2.14 -0.49 7.79
N LEU A 38 -0.87 -0.23 7.57
CA LEU A 38 -0.14 0.71 8.40
C LEU A 38 -0.76 2.11 8.30
N ARG A 39 -1.13 2.54 7.12
CA ARG A 39 -1.76 3.84 6.93
C ARG A 39 -3.12 3.91 7.60
N VAL A 40 -3.90 2.83 7.54
CA VAL A 40 -5.17 2.76 8.25
C VAL A 40 -4.92 2.88 9.74
N HIS A 41 -3.95 2.15 10.25
CA HIS A 41 -3.61 2.19 11.66
C HIS A 41 -3.21 3.61 12.10
N GLN A 42 -2.37 4.26 11.30
CA GLN A 42 -1.93 5.62 11.61
C GLN A 42 -3.08 6.62 11.59
N ALA A 43 -4.00 6.46 10.64
CA ALA A 43 -5.16 7.33 10.56
C ALA A 43 -6.04 7.18 11.79
N LEU A 44 -6.27 5.94 12.21
CA LEU A 44 -7.07 5.68 13.41
C LEU A 44 -6.37 6.22 14.66
N ASP A 45 -5.05 6.08 14.69
CA ASP A 45 -4.25 6.54 15.82
C ASP A 45 -4.28 8.07 15.93
N ALA A 46 -4.34 8.74 14.79
CA ALA A 46 -4.42 10.20 14.76
C ALA A 46 -5.82 10.71 15.11
N GLY A 47 -6.76 9.82 15.35
CA GLY A 47 -8.10 10.21 15.72
C GLY A 47 -9.00 10.58 14.56
N GLU A 48 -8.62 10.21 13.36
CA GLU A 48 -9.46 10.48 12.20
C GLU A 48 -10.75 9.69 12.25
N GLN A 49 -11.83 10.33 11.89
CA GLN A 49 -13.13 9.66 11.84
C GLN A 49 -13.29 9.03 10.46
N ILE A 50 -13.15 7.71 10.45
CA ILE A 50 -13.27 6.95 9.20
C ILE A 50 -14.64 6.30 9.20
N ALA A 51 -15.52 6.78 8.33
CA ALA A 51 -16.87 6.26 8.25
C ALA A 51 -16.89 4.78 7.86
N SER A 52 -16.00 4.41 6.96
CA SER A 52 -15.88 3.02 6.54
C SER A 52 -14.41 2.65 6.42
N PRO A 53 -13.87 1.95 7.43
CA PRO A 53 -12.47 1.51 7.35
C PRO A 53 -12.20 0.64 6.13
N ARG A 54 -13.19 -0.15 5.72
CA ARG A 54 -13.05 -1.00 4.54
C ARG A 54 -12.86 -0.18 3.27
N ALA A 55 -13.69 0.84 3.09
CA ALA A 55 -13.57 1.71 1.92
C ALA A 55 -12.27 2.49 1.96
N PHE A 56 -11.88 2.94 3.14
CA PHE A 56 -10.62 3.65 3.31
C PHE A 56 -9.44 2.76 2.93
N ALA A 57 -9.44 1.53 3.43
CA ALA A 57 -8.38 0.57 3.12
C ALA A 57 -8.34 0.27 1.62
N ALA A 58 -9.50 0.10 1.00
CA ALA A 58 -9.57 -0.15 -0.43
C ALA A 58 -8.97 1.00 -1.22
N THR A 59 -9.30 2.23 -0.85
CA THR A 59 -8.79 3.42 -1.52
C THR A 59 -7.27 3.51 -1.38
N VAL A 60 -6.77 3.33 -0.16
CA VAL A 60 -5.33 3.40 0.11
C VAL A 60 -4.60 2.31 -0.66
N THR A 61 -5.13 1.08 -0.62
CA THR A 61 -4.53 -0.04 -1.32
C THR A 61 -4.45 0.22 -2.81
N THR A 62 -5.53 0.74 -3.39
CA THR A 62 -5.57 1.05 -4.81
C THR A 62 -4.52 2.09 -5.18
N ARG A 63 -4.41 3.14 -4.38
CA ARG A 63 -3.41 4.19 -4.65
C ARG A 63 -1.99 3.65 -4.57
N LEU A 64 -1.72 2.83 -3.57
CA LEU A 64 -0.39 2.25 -3.42
C LEU A 64 -0.07 1.30 -4.57
N ALA A 65 -1.06 0.51 -4.99
CA ALA A 65 -0.87 -0.39 -6.11
C ALA A 65 -0.62 0.38 -7.40
N ILE A 66 -1.32 1.48 -7.61
CA ILE A 66 -1.09 2.31 -8.79
C ILE A 66 0.32 2.88 -8.77
N ASN A 67 0.78 3.35 -7.62
CA ASN A 67 2.14 3.85 -7.48
C ASN A 67 3.16 2.78 -7.79
N GLU A 68 2.91 1.56 -7.32
CA GLU A 68 3.79 0.44 -7.57
C GLU A 68 3.86 0.11 -9.06
N LEU A 69 2.72 0.13 -9.73
CA LEU A 69 2.68 -0.11 -11.17
C LEU A 69 3.43 0.97 -11.94
N ARG A 70 3.30 2.22 -11.53
CA ARG A 70 4.02 3.31 -12.16
C ARG A 70 5.52 3.17 -11.98
N SER A 71 5.94 2.80 -10.78
CA SER A 71 7.35 2.60 -10.49
C SER A 71 7.92 1.45 -11.31
N ALA A 72 7.20 0.36 -11.41
CA ALA A 72 7.64 -0.80 -12.18
C ALA A 72 7.74 -0.45 -13.67
N ARG A 73 6.77 0.31 -14.17
CA ARG A 73 6.78 0.72 -15.56
C ARG A 73 7.93 1.67 -15.85
N ALA A 74 8.18 2.61 -14.96
CA ALA A 74 9.29 3.54 -15.10
C ALA A 74 10.63 2.81 -15.05
N ALA A 75 10.75 1.84 -14.15
CA ALA A 75 11.96 1.04 -14.04
C ALA A 75 12.20 0.23 -15.32
N ALA A 76 11.14 -0.32 -15.89
CA ALA A 76 11.24 -1.08 -17.11
C ALA A 76 11.68 -0.21 -18.29
N CYS A 77 11.17 1.00 -18.36
CA CYS A 77 11.51 1.93 -19.43
C CYS A 77 12.94 2.48 -19.31
N ALA A 78 13.38 2.67 -18.07
CA ALA A 78 14.71 3.25 -17.81
C ALA A 78 15.57 2.25 -17.08
N SER A 79 15.74 1.08 -17.66
CA SER A 79 16.41 -0.04 -16.99
C SER A 79 17.81 0.31 -16.49
N SER A 80 18.56 1.09 -17.25
CA SER A 80 19.93 1.41 -16.87
C SER A 80 20.00 2.35 -15.67
N ARG A 81 18.94 3.05 -15.37
CA ARG A 81 18.90 3.99 -14.26
C ARG A 81 17.91 3.62 -13.19
N SER A 82 17.38 2.42 -13.27
CA SER A 82 16.31 2.00 -12.37
C SER A 82 16.73 2.01 -10.91
N THR A 83 17.97 1.66 -10.62
CA THR A 83 18.46 1.62 -9.25
C THR A 83 18.41 3.00 -8.60
N ALA A 84 18.93 4.00 -9.28
CA ALA A 84 18.96 5.35 -8.77
C ALA A 84 17.54 5.89 -8.59
N ALA A 85 16.68 5.61 -9.54
CA ALA A 85 15.29 6.05 -9.46
C ALA A 85 14.58 5.39 -8.28
N ARG A 86 14.86 4.13 -8.06
CA ARG A 86 14.25 3.38 -6.97
C ARG A 86 14.68 3.92 -5.61
N GLU A 87 15.95 4.21 -5.47
CA GLU A 87 16.47 4.77 -4.24
C GLU A 87 15.82 6.12 -3.94
N ARG A 88 15.66 6.92 -4.96
CA ARG A 88 15.04 8.22 -4.81
C ARG A 88 13.60 8.11 -4.39
N SER A 89 12.87 7.19 -5.00
CA SER A 89 11.49 6.94 -4.63
C SER A 89 11.36 6.50 -3.20
N PHE A 90 12.25 5.63 -2.78
CA PHE A 90 12.24 5.11 -1.42
C PHE A 90 12.47 6.23 -0.41
N SER A 91 13.43 7.10 -0.70
CA SER A 91 13.71 8.25 0.15
C SER A 91 12.49 9.14 0.32
N THR A 92 11.80 9.39 -0.78
CA THR A 92 10.60 10.21 -0.76
C THR A 92 9.54 9.59 0.13
N ASN A 93 9.37 8.27 0.01
CA ASN A 93 8.39 7.57 0.82
C ASN A 93 8.72 7.62 2.30
N SER A 94 9.99 7.49 2.63
CA SER A 94 10.36 7.52 4.05
C SER A 94 10.23 8.90 4.64
N SER A 95 10.38 9.95 3.86
CA SER A 95 10.19 11.30 4.37
C SER A 95 8.73 11.70 4.43
N GLY A 96 7.91 11.01 3.67
CA GLY A 96 6.48 11.25 3.71
C GLY A 96 5.86 10.59 4.89
#